data_ab47b66addb516a00ff8a3f64b7bba2d
#
_entry.id   ab47b66addb516a00ff8a3f64b7bba2d
#
_cell.length_a   1.000
_cell.length_b   1.000
_cell.length_c   1.000
_cell.angle_alpha   90.00
_cell.angle_beta   90.00
_cell.angle_gamma   90.00
#
_symmetry.space_group_name_H-M   'P 1'
#
loop_
_entity.id
_entity.type
_entity.pdbx_description
1 polymer ?
#
loop_
_entity_poly.entity_id
_entity_poly.type
_entity_poly.pdbx_seq_one_letter_code
_entity_poly.pdbx_strand_id
1 'polypeptide(L)'
;MKTYHAFVATLALAIGGALLCVGMGFGFGASSSSAGPNIEGTYMLEYRETADGKRVMAPEIVGMLSYSKNVRNFNVYWMMGGKQSSISMVAKYTLSDKEYIEDCMYYAENMDGKGITYNTAATHGVSPVTMKDGAIAFTPALHGEPMIAISKSGLIATKTGVFTDHWKKLD
;
A
#
# COMPACT_ATOMS: atom_id res chain seq x y z
N MET A 1 30.76 -33.96 -43.03
CA MET A 1 30.25 -34.62 -44.26
C MET A 1 28.84 -34.12 -44.53
N LYS A 2 28.69 -33.54 -45.75
CA LYS A 2 27.45 -33.36 -46.57
C LYS A 2 26.38 -32.38 -45.98
N THR A 3 26.01 -31.37 -46.60
CA THR A 3 25.90 -30.68 -47.90
C THR A 3 24.54 -30.04 -48.00
N TYR A 4 24.53 -28.70 -48.20
CA TYR A 4 23.76 -27.86 -49.13
C TYR A 4 22.34 -28.27 -49.53
N HIS A 5 21.38 -27.31 -49.47
CA HIS A 5 20.89 -26.69 -50.71
C HIS A 5 20.09 -25.42 -50.45
N ALA A 6 20.50 -24.36 -51.15
CA ALA A 6 19.79 -23.13 -51.38
C ALA A 6 18.72 -23.32 -52.45
N PHE A 7 17.63 -22.55 -52.37
CA PHE A 7 16.84 -22.22 -53.57
C PHE A 7 16.36 -20.76 -53.50
N VAL A 8 16.84 -20.02 -54.46
CA VAL A 8 16.45 -18.68 -54.86
C VAL A 8 15.27 -18.79 -55.82
N ALA A 9 14.27 -17.99 -55.70
CA ALA A 9 13.41 -17.60 -56.79
C ALA A 9 12.80 -16.22 -56.59
N THR A 10 13.30 -15.33 -57.42
CA THR A 10 12.83 -13.97 -57.68
C THR A 10 11.60 -14.04 -58.60
N LEU A 11 10.56 -13.25 -58.33
CA LEU A 11 9.71 -12.71 -59.38
C LEU A 11 9.10 -11.36 -58.98
N ALA A 12 9.46 -10.33 -59.71
CA ALA A 12 8.87 -9.02 -59.69
C ALA A 12 7.68 -8.96 -60.67
N LEU A 13 6.60 -8.31 -60.29
CA LEU A 13 5.76 -7.61 -61.26
C LEU A 13 5.07 -6.40 -60.57
N ALA A 14 5.33 -5.24 -61.11
CA ALA A 14 4.65 -3.99 -60.83
C ALA A 14 3.35 -3.89 -61.63
N ILE A 15 2.31 -3.33 -61.05
CA ILE A 15 1.30 -2.51 -61.79
C ILE A 15 0.63 -1.58 -60.76
N GLY A 16 0.60 -0.29 -61.13
CA GLY A 16 0.09 0.84 -60.32
C GLY A 16 -1.41 0.89 -60.17
N GLY A 17 -1.83 1.76 -59.31
CA GLY A 17 -3.24 2.09 -59.19
C GLY A 17 -3.56 2.89 -57.92
N ALA A 18 -3.75 4.19 -58.12
CA ALA A 18 -4.62 5.11 -57.36
C ALA A 18 -4.43 5.29 -55.85
N LEU A 19 -3.87 6.43 -55.55
CA LEU A 19 -3.92 7.11 -54.25
C LEU A 19 -5.37 7.42 -53.85
N LEU A 20 -5.89 6.74 -52.87
CA LEU A 20 -7.04 7.18 -52.05
C LEU A 20 -6.52 7.38 -50.62
N CYS A 21 -6.17 8.64 -50.31
CA CYS A 21 -5.90 9.06 -48.95
C CYS A 21 -7.20 9.04 -48.14
N VAL A 22 -7.55 7.89 -47.58
CA VAL A 22 -8.49 7.84 -46.47
C VAL A 22 -7.69 8.17 -45.22
N GLY A 23 -7.82 9.41 -44.75
CA GLY A 23 -7.29 9.85 -43.48
C GLY A 23 -7.96 9.05 -42.34
N MET A 24 -7.39 7.90 -41.98
CA MET A 24 -7.66 7.28 -40.69
C MET A 24 -6.94 8.12 -39.63
N GLY A 25 -7.69 9.06 -39.06
CA GLY A 25 -7.32 9.69 -37.81
C GLY A 25 -7.12 8.60 -36.75
N PHE A 26 -5.90 8.17 -36.53
CA PHE A 26 -5.54 7.45 -35.31
C PHE A 26 -5.70 8.44 -34.18
N GLY A 27 -6.91 8.51 -33.65
CA GLY A 27 -7.12 9.08 -32.34
C GLY A 27 -6.27 8.27 -31.36
N PHE A 28 -5.09 8.77 -31.01
CA PHE A 28 -4.40 8.37 -29.81
C PHE A 28 -5.34 8.75 -28.66
N GLY A 29 -6.22 7.83 -28.29
CA GLY A 29 -6.92 7.90 -27.04
C GLY A 29 -5.83 8.01 -25.97
N ALA A 30 -5.66 9.21 -25.43
CA ALA A 30 -4.90 9.40 -24.23
C ALA A 30 -5.54 8.44 -23.21
N SER A 31 -4.86 7.32 -22.95
CA SER A 31 -5.19 6.45 -21.84
C SER A 31 -5.02 7.33 -20.62
N SER A 32 -6.10 7.85 -20.08
CA SER A 32 -6.09 8.46 -18.78
C SER A 32 -5.65 7.34 -17.83
N SER A 33 -4.36 7.32 -17.50
CA SER A 33 -3.89 6.56 -16.37
C SER A 33 -4.66 7.12 -15.18
N SER A 34 -5.72 6.44 -14.76
CA SER A 34 -6.34 6.75 -13.49
C SER A 34 -5.22 6.65 -12.47
N ALA A 35 -4.83 7.78 -11.90
CA ALA A 35 -3.91 7.77 -10.78
C ALA A 35 -4.45 6.74 -9.79
N GLY A 36 -3.63 5.76 -9.42
CA GLY A 36 -4.01 4.74 -8.45
C GLY A 36 -4.52 5.37 -7.16
N PRO A 37 -5.13 4.58 -6.29
CA PRO A 37 -5.65 5.10 -5.03
C PRO A 37 -4.54 5.81 -4.26
N ASN A 38 -4.84 6.99 -3.71
CA ASN A 38 -3.87 7.80 -2.96
C ASN A 38 -4.20 7.76 -1.46
N ILE A 39 -3.24 7.26 -0.67
CA ILE A 39 -3.31 7.21 0.79
C ILE A 39 -2.31 8.16 1.45
N GLU A 40 -1.59 8.96 0.66
CA GLU A 40 -0.58 9.87 1.19
C GLU A 40 -1.16 10.85 2.22
N GLY A 41 -0.37 11.10 3.24
CA GLY A 41 -0.69 12.01 4.33
C GLY A 41 -0.10 11.55 5.66
N THR A 42 -0.25 12.42 6.65
CA THR A 42 0.12 12.14 8.03
C THR A 42 -1.15 11.95 8.86
N TYR A 43 -1.17 10.89 9.64
CA TYR A 43 -2.30 10.50 10.47
C TYR A 43 -1.86 10.44 11.94
N MET A 44 -2.60 11.15 12.81
CA MET A 44 -2.41 11.10 14.25
C MET A 44 -3.49 10.23 14.89
N LEU A 45 -3.09 9.36 15.80
CA LEU A 45 -4.02 8.56 16.58
C LEU A 45 -4.81 9.48 17.54
N GLU A 46 -6.13 9.53 17.34
CA GLU A 46 -7.02 10.29 18.22
C GLU A 46 -7.40 9.46 19.44
N TYR A 47 -7.82 8.22 19.23
CA TYR A 47 -8.16 7.30 20.31
C TYR A 47 -8.18 5.85 19.82
N ARG A 48 -8.05 4.94 20.77
CA ARG A 48 -8.32 3.50 20.64
C ARG A 48 -9.62 3.15 21.34
N GLU A 49 -10.46 2.40 20.67
CA GLU A 49 -11.59 1.73 21.30
C GLU A 49 -11.22 0.26 21.53
N THR A 50 -11.24 -0.16 22.79
CA THR A 50 -10.95 -1.53 23.21
C THR A 50 -12.15 -2.45 22.99
N ALA A 51 -11.96 -3.76 23.04
CA ALA A 51 -13.04 -4.74 22.82
C ALA A 51 -14.24 -4.57 23.76
N ASP A 52 -14.03 -4.03 24.97
CA ASP A 52 -15.07 -3.71 25.95
C ASP A 52 -15.70 -2.31 25.74
N GLY A 53 -15.35 -1.61 24.64
CA GLY A 53 -15.90 -0.33 24.28
C GLY A 53 -15.28 0.88 25.01
N LYS A 54 -14.25 0.65 25.83
CA LYS A 54 -13.55 1.75 26.53
C LYS A 54 -12.69 2.53 25.50
N ARG A 55 -12.73 3.87 25.59
CA ARG A 55 -11.83 4.75 24.83
C ARG A 55 -10.58 5.05 25.62
N VAL A 56 -9.44 4.88 24.96
CA VAL A 56 -8.10 5.21 25.44
C VAL A 56 -7.53 6.28 24.52
N MET A 57 -6.98 7.34 25.06
CA MET A 57 -6.42 8.47 24.31
C MET A 57 -5.12 8.95 24.96
N ALA A 58 -4.50 9.95 24.37
CA ALA A 58 -3.29 10.55 24.96
C ALA A 58 -3.51 10.98 26.43
N PRO A 59 -2.54 10.76 27.33
CA PRO A 59 -1.19 10.24 27.07
C PRO A 59 -1.06 8.70 27.11
N GLU A 60 -2.13 7.95 27.40
CA GLU A 60 -2.08 6.48 27.54
C GLU A 60 -1.87 5.77 26.21
N ILE A 61 -2.26 6.40 25.11
CA ILE A 61 -1.92 5.96 23.76
C ILE A 61 -1.56 7.16 22.88
N VAL A 62 -0.47 7.05 22.13
CA VAL A 62 -0.03 8.07 21.18
C VAL A 62 0.49 7.36 19.94
N GLY A 63 0.13 7.85 18.76
CA GLY A 63 0.60 7.26 17.51
C GLY A 63 0.65 8.25 16.37
N MET A 64 1.61 8.02 15.46
CA MET A 64 1.72 8.72 14.19
C MET A 64 2.01 7.71 13.09
N LEU A 65 1.29 7.85 12.00
CA LEU A 65 1.47 7.08 10.77
C LEU A 65 1.57 8.05 9.62
N SER A 66 2.58 7.94 8.79
CA SER A 66 2.66 8.70 7.54
C SER A 66 2.90 7.81 6.34
N TYR A 67 2.21 8.12 5.27
CA TYR A 67 2.44 7.61 3.93
C TYR A 67 2.94 8.76 3.07
N SER A 68 4.15 8.67 2.54
CA SER A 68 4.76 9.70 1.71
C SER A 68 5.40 9.06 0.50
N LYS A 69 4.89 9.37 -0.70
CA LYS A 69 5.31 8.75 -1.96
C LYS A 69 5.24 7.22 -1.87
N ASN A 70 6.36 6.59 -1.58
CA ASN A 70 6.50 5.14 -1.48
C ASN A 70 7.09 4.70 -0.12
N VAL A 71 7.02 5.55 0.90
CA VAL A 71 7.52 5.25 2.25
C VAL A 71 6.38 5.33 3.25
N ARG A 72 6.28 4.30 4.08
CA ARG A 72 5.45 4.25 5.27
C ARG A 72 6.32 4.40 6.50
N ASN A 73 5.94 5.30 7.40
CA ASN A 73 6.56 5.46 8.71
C ASN A 73 5.47 5.34 9.77
N PHE A 74 5.62 4.39 10.68
CA PHE A 74 4.62 4.08 11.69
C PHE A 74 5.26 4.03 13.07
N ASN A 75 4.68 4.79 14.02
CA ASN A 75 5.09 4.80 15.40
C ASN A 75 3.85 4.83 16.28
N VAL A 76 3.78 3.95 17.25
CA VAL A 76 2.72 3.91 18.24
C VAL A 76 3.27 3.51 19.60
N TYR A 77 2.78 4.17 20.63
CA TYR A 77 3.03 3.86 22.03
C TYR A 77 1.69 3.69 22.74
N TRP A 78 1.60 2.74 23.66
CA TRP A 78 0.44 2.62 24.53
C TRP A 78 0.81 2.04 25.89
N MET A 79 -0.03 2.36 26.90
CA MET A 79 0.03 1.82 28.24
C MET A 79 -1.20 0.95 28.48
N MET A 80 -1.03 -0.27 28.93
CA MET A 80 -2.13 -1.16 29.30
C MET A 80 -1.78 -1.93 30.55
N GLY A 81 -2.64 -1.83 31.60
CA GLY A 81 -2.40 -2.51 32.87
C GLY A 81 -1.07 -2.13 33.53
N GLY A 82 -0.63 -0.87 33.39
CA GLY A 82 0.66 -0.37 33.91
C GLY A 82 1.89 -0.84 33.13
N LYS A 83 1.70 -1.53 31.99
CA LYS A 83 2.78 -2.00 31.14
C LYS A 83 2.87 -1.18 29.87
N GLN A 84 4.09 -0.79 29.51
CA GLN A 84 4.39 -0.01 28.33
C GLN A 84 4.57 -0.91 27.11
N SER A 85 4.00 -0.49 25.99
CA SER A 85 4.25 -1.13 24.71
C SER A 85 4.46 -0.07 23.62
N SER A 86 5.27 -0.40 22.63
CA SER A 86 5.48 0.48 21.48
C SER A 86 5.88 -0.32 20.25
N ILE A 87 5.54 0.22 19.09
CA ILE A 87 5.99 -0.26 17.77
C ILE A 87 6.53 0.93 17.00
N SER A 88 7.64 0.71 16.30
CA SER A 88 8.22 1.64 15.34
C SER A 88 8.60 0.90 14.07
N MET A 89 8.23 1.42 12.91
CA MET A 89 8.46 0.75 11.64
C MET A 89 8.73 1.75 10.53
N VAL A 90 9.63 1.38 9.62
CA VAL A 90 9.85 2.05 8.35
C VAL A 90 9.78 1.00 7.23
N ALA A 91 8.97 1.27 6.23
CA ALA A 91 8.79 0.38 5.08
C ALA A 91 8.70 1.18 3.77
N LYS A 92 9.08 0.56 2.66
CA LYS A 92 8.63 0.99 1.33
C LYS A 92 7.29 0.35 1.04
N TYR A 93 6.44 1.04 0.29
CA TYR A 93 5.19 0.46 -0.16
C TYR A 93 4.87 0.84 -1.61
N THR A 94 4.05 0.02 -2.23
CA THR A 94 3.32 0.36 -3.45
C THR A 94 1.85 0.03 -3.26
N LEU A 95 0.97 0.82 -3.86
CA LEU A 95 -0.46 0.65 -3.78
C LEU A 95 -1.08 0.73 -5.17
N SER A 96 -1.91 -0.24 -5.49
CA SER A 96 -2.77 -0.27 -6.66
C SER A 96 -4.23 -0.45 -6.23
N ASP A 97 -5.14 -0.51 -7.19
CA ASP A 97 -6.54 -0.87 -6.96
C ASP A 97 -6.76 -2.32 -6.53
N LYS A 98 -5.72 -3.16 -6.63
CA LYS A 98 -5.78 -4.60 -6.34
C LYS A 98 -4.92 -5.03 -5.17
N GLU A 99 -3.75 -4.41 -5.00
CA GLU A 99 -2.73 -4.89 -4.09
C GLU A 99 -2.03 -3.74 -3.36
N TYR A 100 -1.77 -3.96 -2.08
CA TYR A 100 -0.83 -3.24 -1.25
C TYR A 100 0.39 -4.13 -1.04
N ILE A 101 1.56 -3.66 -1.47
CA ILE A 101 2.84 -4.37 -1.32
C ILE A 101 3.69 -3.57 -0.35
N GLU A 102 4.30 -4.26 0.61
CA GLU A 102 5.17 -3.63 1.61
C GLU A 102 6.49 -4.37 1.73
N ASP A 103 7.58 -3.60 1.68
CA ASP A 103 8.94 -4.04 1.97
C ASP A 103 9.41 -3.37 3.27
N CYS A 104 9.29 -4.09 4.38
CA CYS A 104 9.70 -3.58 5.68
C CYS A 104 11.24 -3.57 5.77
N MET A 105 11.79 -2.40 6.05
CA MET A 105 13.24 -2.18 6.18
C MET A 105 13.69 -2.19 7.63
N TYR A 106 12.81 -1.82 8.54
CA TYR A 106 13.09 -1.69 9.96
C TYR A 106 11.79 -1.89 10.74
N TYR A 107 11.85 -2.74 11.75
CA TYR A 107 10.77 -2.94 12.71
C TYR A 107 11.37 -3.07 14.11
N ALA A 108 10.82 -2.32 15.06
CA ALA A 108 11.17 -2.43 16.46
C ALA A 108 9.90 -2.49 17.29
N GLU A 109 9.91 -3.32 18.31
CA GLU A 109 8.81 -3.42 19.25
C GLU A 109 9.29 -3.55 20.68
N ASN A 110 8.53 -2.98 21.60
CA ASN A 110 8.58 -3.26 23.03
C ASN A 110 7.19 -3.71 23.45
N MET A 111 7.06 -4.93 23.92
CA MET A 111 5.79 -5.47 24.37
C MET A 111 5.82 -5.70 25.88
N ASP A 112 4.84 -5.11 26.58
CA ASP A 112 4.67 -5.23 28.03
C ASP A 112 5.89 -4.77 28.87
N GLY A 113 6.68 -3.83 28.36
CA GLY A 113 7.86 -3.35 29.06
C GLY A 113 9.02 -4.33 29.13
N LYS A 114 9.04 -5.37 28.28
CA LYS A 114 10.10 -6.41 28.29
C LYS A 114 11.41 -5.98 27.63
N GLY A 115 11.47 -4.76 27.15
CA GLY A 115 12.58 -4.22 26.40
C GLY A 115 12.33 -4.19 24.89
N ILE A 116 13.18 -3.47 24.18
CA ILE A 116 13.04 -3.28 22.73
C ILE A 116 13.72 -4.41 21.98
N THR A 117 13.01 -5.03 21.06
CA THR A 117 13.57 -5.94 20.06
C THR A 117 13.60 -5.26 18.71
N TYR A 118 14.61 -5.57 17.91
CA TYR A 118 14.80 -5.01 16.57
C TYR A 118 14.78 -6.10 15.51
N ASN A 119 14.10 -5.85 14.43
CA ASN A 119 14.19 -6.64 13.21
C ASN A 119 14.58 -5.73 12.05
N THR A 120 15.78 -5.92 11.52
CA THR A 120 16.33 -5.20 10.36
C THR A 120 16.44 -6.10 9.14
N ALA A 121 15.99 -7.35 9.24
CA ALA A 121 15.87 -8.22 8.08
C ALA A 121 14.77 -7.67 7.16
N ALA A 122 15.09 -7.47 5.89
CA ALA A 122 14.10 -7.08 4.91
C ALA A 122 13.02 -8.17 4.82
N THR A 123 11.76 -7.77 5.02
CA THR A 123 10.60 -8.64 4.89
C THR A 123 9.66 -8.08 3.84
N HIS A 124 9.06 -8.95 3.06
CA HIS A 124 8.17 -8.62 1.95
C HIS A 124 6.77 -9.15 2.21
N GLY A 125 5.76 -8.34 1.98
CA GLY A 125 4.36 -8.73 2.13
C GLY A 125 3.47 -8.17 1.04
N VAL A 126 2.50 -8.95 0.61
CA VAL A 126 1.49 -8.57 -0.39
C VAL A 126 0.11 -8.80 0.21
N SER A 127 -0.76 -7.82 0.06
CA SER A 127 -2.12 -7.84 0.59
C SER A 127 -3.13 -7.41 -0.47
N PRO A 128 -4.27 -8.09 -0.59
CA PRO A 128 -5.33 -7.62 -1.48
C PRO A 128 -5.92 -6.31 -0.97
N VAL A 129 -6.26 -5.44 -1.91
CA VAL A 129 -6.95 -4.17 -1.66
C VAL A 129 -8.42 -4.30 -2.04
N THR A 130 -9.27 -3.72 -1.23
CA THR A 130 -10.68 -3.53 -1.55
C THR A 130 -11.01 -2.04 -1.56
N MET A 131 -11.83 -1.62 -2.51
CA MET A 131 -12.33 -0.25 -2.59
C MET A 131 -13.84 -0.27 -2.41
N LYS A 132 -14.34 0.46 -1.42
CA LYS A 132 -15.77 0.57 -1.15
C LYS A 132 -16.10 1.99 -0.67
N ASP A 133 -17.10 2.60 -1.28
CA ASP A 133 -17.65 3.92 -0.88
C ASP A 133 -16.56 5.02 -0.76
N GLY A 134 -15.54 4.96 -1.63
CA GLY A 134 -14.42 5.89 -1.63
C GLY A 134 -13.36 5.63 -0.55
N ALA A 135 -13.50 4.59 0.24
CA ALA A 135 -12.50 4.11 1.17
C ALA A 135 -11.67 2.97 0.55
N ILE A 136 -10.40 2.92 0.91
CA ILE A 136 -9.45 1.87 0.55
C ILE A 136 -9.23 1.02 1.78
N ALA A 137 -9.37 -0.30 1.67
CA ALA A 137 -9.15 -1.19 2.79
C ALA A 137 -8.22 -2.35 2.42
N PHE A 138 -7.29 -2.66 3.32
CA PHE A 138 -6.36 -3.78 3.24
C PHE A 138 -5.86 -4.17 4.63
N THR A 139 -5.35 -5.39 4.76
CA THR A 139 -4.65 -5.82 5.98
C THR A 139 -3.18 -6.01 5.62
N PRO A 140 -2.24 -5.17 6.12
CA PRO A 140 -0.82 -5.38 5.87
C PRO A 140 -0.42 -6.81 6.25
N ALA A 141 0.33 -7.48 5.36
CA ALA A 141 0.64 -8.90 5.52
C ALA A 141 1.71 -9.19 6.58
N LEU A 142 2.45 -8.15 7.01
CA LEU A 142 3.58 -8.27 7.92
C LEU A 142 3.16 -7.97 9.37
N HIS A 143 3.90 -8.53 10.32
CA HIS A 143 3.82 -8.24 11.78
C HIS A 143 2.42 -8.40 12.41
N GLY A 144 1.50 -9.11 11.75
CA GLY A 144 0.15 -9.33 12.28
C GLY A 144 -0.65 -8.04 12.51
N GLU A 145 -0.46 -7.06 11.65
CA GLU A 145 -1.11 -5.76 11.74
C GLU A 145 -2.65 -5.83 11.66
N PRO A 146 -3.35 -4.80 12.13
CA PRO A 146 -4.80 -4.68 11.98
C PRO A 146 -5.20 -4.44 10.52
N MET A 147 -6.44 -4.72 10.18
CA MET A 147 -7.06 -4.25 8.94
C MET A 147 -7.11 -2.72 8.97
N ILE A 148 -6.68 -2.08 7.90
CA ILE A 148 -6.68 -0.64 7.72
C ILE A 148 -7.75 -0.26 6.71
N ALA A 149 -8.56 0.75 7.03
CA ALA A 149 -9.49 1.39 6.11
C ALA A 149 -9.19 2.89 6.07
N ILE A 150 -8.87 3.42 4.89
CA ILE A 150 -8.46 4.82 4.68
C ILE A 150 -9.50 5.52 3.83
N SER A 151 -9.95 6.69 4.30
CA SER A 151 -10.85 7.59 3.61
C SER A 151 -10.27 9.01 3.55
N LYS A 152 -11.01 9.94 2.95
CA LYS A 152 -10.61 11.36 2.93
C LYS A 152 -10.53 11.98 4.33
N SER A 153 -11.33 11.51 5.28
CA SER A 153 -11.42 12.07 6.63
C SER A 153 -10.41 11.49 7.61
N GLY A 154 -9.79 10.35 7.30
CA GLY A 154 -8.85 9.70 8.20
C GLY A 154 -8.70 8.21 7.93
N LEU A 155 -8.19 7.51 8.93
CA LEU A 155 -7.89 6.09 8.88
C LEU A 155 -8.49 5.39 10.11
N ILE A 156 -9.03 4.20 9.88
CA ILE A 156 -9.47 3.29 10.94
C ILE A 156 -8.63 2.03 10.84
N ALA A 157 -8.05 1.58 11.96
CA ALA A 157 -7.30 0.33 12.03
C ALA A 157 -7.97 -0.62 13.03
N THR A 158 -8.48 -1.76 12.57
CA THR A 158 -9.26 -2.69 13.37
C THR A 158 -8.56 -4.03 13.52
N LYS A 159 -8.30 -4.43 14.75
CA LYS A 159 -7.92 -5.78 15.15
C LYS A 159 -9.13 -6.44 15.78
N THR A 160 -9.82 -7.26 15.00
CA THR A 160 -11.09 -7.87 15.40
C THR A 160 -11.02 -8.52 16.79
N GLY A 161 -11.95 -8.16 17.67
CA GLY A 161 -12.03 -8.65 19.05
C GLY A 161 -10.95 -8.12 19.99
N VAL A 162 -10.11 -7.17 19.56
CA VAL A 162 -9.03 -6.59 20.37
C VAL A 162 -9.19 -5.08 20.50
N PHE A 163 -9.17 -4.35 19.38
CA PHE A 163 -9.30 -2.90 19.37
C PHE A 163 -9.71 -2.34 18.00
N THR A 164 -10.15 -1.08 18.03
CA THR A 164 -10.28 -0.21 16.86
C THR A 164 -9.60 1.11 17.14
N ASP A 165 -8.62 1.47 16.31
CA ASP A 165 -7.90 2.75 16.37
C ASP A 165 -8.49 3.74 15.38
N HIS A 166 -8.72 4.95 15.83
CA HIS A 166 -9.23 6.07 15.05
C HIS A 166 -8.14 7.10 14.85
N TRP A 167 -7.80 7.36 13.59
CA TRP A 167 -6.70 8.23 13.19
C TRP A 167 -7.24 9.39 12.36
N LYS A 168 -6.88 10.58 12.75
CA LYS A 168 -7.22 11.81 12.04
C LYS A 168 -6.12 12.14 11.03
N LYS A 169 -6.50 12.44 9.80
CA LYS A 169 -5.58 13.01 8.82
C LYS A 169 -5.26 14.46 9.18
N LEU A 170 -3.99 14.85 9.12
CA LEU A 170 -3.54 16.21 9.49
C LEU A 170 -3.45 17.15 8.29
N ASP A 171 -3.30 16.63 7.06
CA ASP A 171 -3.05 17.35 5.81
C ASP A 171 -3.83 16.77 4.61
#